data_9c384d90c0d2fdfff30d465507148792
#
_entry.id   9c384d90c0d2fdfff30d465507148792
#
_cell.length_a   1.000
_cell.length_b   1.000
_cell.length_c   1.000
_cell.angle_alpha   90.00
_cell.angle_beta   90.00
_cell.angle_gamma   90.00
#
_symmetry.space_group_name_H-M   'P 1'
#
loop_
_entity.id
_entity.type
_entity.pdbx_description
1 polymer ?
#
loop_
_entity_poly.entity_id
_entity_poly.type
_entity_poly.pdbx_seq_one_letter_code
_entity_poly.pdbx_strand_id
1 'polypeptide(L)'
;MDLLKSIFKGDKVIWIIFLFLCLISITEVFSAASTLTYKSGDHWGPITQHSILLMVGAVIVVLVHNIPYKWFQVFPVFLLPISIGLLAFVMLMGFITGDRVNGAARWMTFMGIQFQPSEIAKMAVVIVTAFILSKGQDEDGASPKAFKRIMIITCIVCGLILPENYSTGMLLFGTVYLMMFIGRVSARKLLILGGGIVAFVTVFVAFLLATPDKTLENIPMGHRFTTVKSRIADFTNKEEVPAAKFDIDGDGQVAHARIAVATSNVVGKGPGNSVQRDFLSQAFSCLLYTSDAADD
;
A
#
# COMPACT_ATOMS: atom_id res chain seq x y z
N MET A 1 20.01 8.21 32.87
CA MET A 1 19.27 6.97 32.54
C MET A 1 17.76 7.17 32.60
N ASP A 2 17.23 8.05 33.42
CA ASP A 2 15.80 8.29 33.60
C ASP A 2 15.14 9.03 32.41
N LEU A 3 15.86 9.89 31.73
CA LEU A 3 15.41 10.60 30.54
C LEU A 3 15.10 9.62 29.39
N LEU A 4 15.99 8.65 29.14
CA LEU A 4 15.78 7.61 28.12
C LEU A 4 14.60 6.71 28.44
N LYS A 5 14.39 6.35 29.72
CA LYS A 5 13.22 5.59 30.16
C LYS A 5 11.92 6.37 30.03
N SER A 6 11.97 7.68 30.13
CA SER A 6 10.82 8.56 29.98
C SER A 6 10.40 8.74 28.50
N ILE A 7 11.36 8.70 27.60
CA ILE A 7 11.14 8.85 26.14
C ILE A 7 10.71 7.54 25.50
N PHE A 8 11.40 6.43 25.82
CA PHE A 8 11.12 5.09 25.28
C PHE A 8 10.26 4.28 26.27
N LYS A 9 9.00 4.69 26.39
CA LYS A 9 7.99 3.97 27.17
C LYS A 9 7.59 2.68 26.46
N GLY A 10 7.03 1.72 27.20
CA GLY A 10 6.50 0.47 26.65
C GLY A 10 7.50 -0.68 26.61
N ASP A 11 7.26 -1.64 25.71
CA ASP A 11 8.06 -2.86 25.63
C ASP A 11 9.40 -2.59 24.94
N LYS A 12 10.49 -2.95 25.60
CA LYS A 12 11.85 -2.79 25.09
C LYS A 12 12.10 -3.69 23.88
N VAL A 13 11.47 -4.85 23.81
CA VAL A 13 11.62 -5.79 22.69
C VAL A 13 11.14 -5.16 21.41
N ILE A 14 9.99 -4.47 21.44
CA ILE A 14 9.46 -3.74 20.27
C ILE A 14 10.44 -2.66 19.81
N TRP A 15 11.04 -1.91 20.72
CA TRP A 15 12.04 -0.90 20.36
C TRP A 15 13.31 -1.50 19.77
N ILE A 16 13.77 -2.64 20.27
CA ILE A 16 14.92 -3.35 19.73
C ILE A 16 14.62 -3.85 18.31
N ILE A 17 13.47 -4.47 18.10
CA ILE A 17 13.02 -4.93 16.78
C ILE A 17 12.93 -3.74 15.81
N PHE A 18 12.33 -2.64 16.24
CA PHE A 18 12.26 -1.42 15.43
C PHE A 18 13.62 -0.91 15.00
N LEU A 19 14.59 -0.84 15.93
CA LEU A 19 15.95 -0.43 15.62
C LEU A 19 16.63 -1.39 14.63
N PHE A 20 16.47 -2.70 14.84
CA PHE A 20 17.00 -3.71 13.93
C PHE A 20 16.45 -3.55 12.51
N LEU A 21 15.14 -3.37 12.38
CA LEU A 21 14.49 -3.13 11.08
C LEU A 21 14.99 -1.85 10.42
N CYS A 22 15.26 -0.78 11.18
CA CYS A 22 15.87 0.43 10.67
C CYS A 22 17.29 0.18 10.11
N LEU A 23 18.11 -0.59 10.82
CA LEU A 23 19.47 -0.94 10.37
C LEU A 23 19.44 -1.80 9.11
N ILE A 24 18.57 -2.82 9.07
CA ILE A 24 18.36 -3.66 7.89
C ILE A 24 17.93 -2.76 6.72
N SER A 25 16.95 -1.88 6.90
CA SER A 25 16.47 -0.98 5.86
C SER A 25 17.56 -0.10 5.26
N ILE A 26 18.47 0.44 6.06
CA ILE A 26 19.61 1.22 5.57
C ILE A 26 20.57 0.35 4.74
N THR A 27 20.89 -0.84 5.24
CA THR A 27 21.77 -1.80 4.55
C THR A 27 21.20 -2.22 3.21
N GLU A 28 19.90 -2.49 3.16
CA GLU A 28 19.21 -2.92 1.95
C GLU A 28 19.12 -1.80 0.92
N VAL A 29 18.82 -0.56 1.34
CA VAL A 29 18.83 0.58 0.43
C VAL A 29 20.22 0.83 -0.14
N PHE A 30 21.27 0.68 0.68
CA PHE A 30 22.64 0.73 0.19
C PHE A 30 22.90 -0.30 -0.90
N SER A 31 22.50 -1.55 -0.65
CA SER A 31 22.64 -2.66 -1.60
C SER A 31 21.87 -2.41 -2.90
N ALA A 32 20.60 -2.00 -2.79
CA ALA A 32 19.71 -1.87 -3.93
C ALA A 32 19.93 -0.57 -4.75
N ALA A 33 20.50 0.47 -4.16
CA ALA A 33 20.68 1.77 -4.81
C ALA A 33 21.89 1.83 -5.78
N SER A 34 22.64 0.76 -5.95
CA SER A 34 23.86 0.76 -6.78
C SER A 34 23.61 1.14 -8.25
N THR A 35 22.48 0.75 -8.83
CA THR A 35 22.09 1.15 -10.21
C THR A 35 21.83 2.63 -10.36
N LEU A 36 21.24 3.26 -9.35
CA LEU A 36 21.03 4.72 -9.32
C LEU A 36 22.36 5.45 -9.18
N THR A 37 23.25 4.93 -8.35
CA THR A 37 24.59 5.50 -8.14
C THR A 37 25.46 5.41 -9.37
N TYR A 38 25.38 4.33 -10.14
CA TYR A 38 26.10 4.20 -11.41
C TYR A 38 25.67 5.25 -12.45
N LYS A 39 24.37 5.57 -12.50
CA LYS A 39 23.82 6.58 -13.42
C LYS A 39 24.09 8.02 -12.98
N SER A 40 24.06 8.31 -11.68
CA SER A 40 24.22 9.65 -11.12
C SER A 40 25.65 10.01 -10.69
N GLY A 41 26.54 9.02 -10.54
CA GLY A 41 27.89 9.19 -9.99
C GLY A 41 27.93 9.50 -8.49
N ASP A 42 26.76 9.59 -7.81
CA ASP A 42 26.66 9.88 -6.40
C ASP A 42 26.26 8.62 -5.61
N HIS A 43 27.24 8.02 -4.94
CA HIS A 43 27.07 6.81 -4.13
C HIS A 43 26.36 7.05 -2.80
N TRP A 44 26.40 8.25 -2.27
CA TRP A 44 25.90 8.56 -0.93
C TRP A 44 24.53 9.22 -0.90
N GLY A 45 24.10 9.82 -2.01
CA GLY A 45 22.83 10.56 -2.10
C GLY A 45 21.61 9.74 -1.68
N PRO A 46 21.32 8.58 -2.31
CA PRO A 46 20.14 7.78 -1.97
C PRO A 46 20.14 7.30 -0.50
N ILE A 47 21.31 6.90 0.01
CA ILE A 47 21.47 6.39 1.37
C ILE A 47 21.25 7.51 2.40
N THR A 48 21.84 8.67 2.14
CA THR A 48 21.71 9.83 3.03
C THR A 48 20.26 10.29 3.09
N GLN A 49 19.60 10.39 1.92
CA GLN A 49 18.18 10.75 1.86
C GLN A 49 17.31 9.76 2.61
N HIS A 50 17.51 8.46 2.39
CA HIS A 50 16.77 7.40 3.09
C HIS A 50 17.01 7.43 4.60
N SER A 51 18.27 7.57 5.04
CA SER A 51 18.64 7.65 6.46
C SER A 51 18.03 8.86 7.16
N ILE A 52 18.00 10.01 6.50
CA ILE A 52 17.34 11.22 7.01
C ILE A 52 15.84 10.99 7.17
N LEU A 53 15.17 10.45 6.14
CA LEU A 53 13.74 10.15 6.20
C LEU A 53 13.42 9.15 7.31
N LEU A 54 14.26 8.15 7.49
CA LEU A 54 14.10 7.12 8.52
C LEU A 54 14.30 7.72 9.92
N MET A 55 15.27 8.62 10.09
CA MET A 55 15.49 9.36 11.35
C MET A 55 14.30 10.27 11.66
N VAL A 56 13.79 11.01 10.69
CA VAL A 56 12.57 11.83 10.86
C VAL A 56 11.38 10.95 11.24
N GLY A 57 11.20 9.81 10.57
CA GLY A 57 10.18 8.83 10.90
C GLY A 57 10.32 8.30 12.34
N ALA A 58 11.52 7.98 12.77
CA ALA A 58 11.80 7.53 14.14
C ALA A 58 11.45 8.60 15.19
N VAL A 59 11.79 9.86 14.92
CA VAL A 59 11.38 10.98 15.77
C VAL A 59 9.86 11.09 15.86
N ILE A 60 9.16 11.00 14.72
CA ILE A 60 7.68 11.02 14.70
C ILE A 60 7.11 9.86 15.50
N VAL A 61 7.65 8.64 15.38
CA VAL A 61 7.23 7.48 16.18
C VAL A 61 7.37 7.76 17.67
N VAL A 62 8.50 8.31 18.11
CA VAL A 62 8.72 8.66 19.51
C VAL A 62 7.74 9.72 19.98
N LEU A 63 7.49 10.76 19.19
CA LEU A 63 6.53 11.82 19.52
C LEU A 63 5.11 11.26 19.64
N VAL A 64 4.66 10.49 18.65
CA VAL A 64 3.32 9.90 18.63
C VAL A 64 3.15 8.89 19.78
N HIS A 65 4.17 8.09 20.06
CA HIS A 65 4.14 7.13 21.18
C HIS A 65 3.96 7.80 22.54
N ASN A 66 4.45 9.01 22.72
CA ASN A 66 4.30 9.75 23.96
C ASN A 66 2.98 10.51 24.10
N ILE A 67 2.16 10.59 23.04
CA ILE A 67 0.84 11.22 23.08
C ILE A 67 -0.16 10.28 23.80
N PRO A 68 -0.89 10.76 24.80
CA PRO A 68 -1.93 9.97 25.46
C PRO A 68 -3.00 9.53 24.46
N TYR A 69 -3.40 8.25 24.51
CA TYR A 69 -4.36 7.65 23.57
C TYR A 69 -5.69 8.42 23.46
N LYS A 70 -6.07 9.16 24.52
CA LYS A 70 -7.29 9.98 24.53
C LYS A 70 -7.32 11.04 23.44
N TRP A 71 -6.16 11.57 23.02
CA TRP A 71 -6.06 12.55 21.96
C TRP A 71 -6.33 11.95 20.57
N PHE A 72 -6.09 10.65 20.39
CA PHE A 72 -6.41 9.97 19.14
C PHE A 72 -7.91 9.93 18.84
N GLN A 73 -8.78 10.19 19.82
CA GLN A 73 -10.22 10.36 19.57
C GLN A 73 -10.56 11.67 18.86
N VAL A 74 -9.72 12.69 18.99
CA VAL A 74 -9.92 14.02 18.38
C VAL A 74 -9.30 14.08 16.98
N PHE A 75 -8.19 13.36 16.75
CA PHE A 75 -7.50 13.31 15.46
C PHE A 75 -8.41 13.04 14.25
N PRO A 76 -9.38 12.09 14.32
CA PRO A 76 -10.22 11.78 13.18
C PRO A 76 -11.07 12.95 12.69
N VAL A 77 -11.48 13.83 13.58
CA VAL A 77 -12.34 14.98 13.26
C VAL A 77 -11.64 15.92 12.27
N PHE A 78 -10.32 16.07 12.42
CA PHE A 78 -9.51 16.91 11.55
C PHE A 78 -8.86 16.12 10.40
N LEU A 79 -8.36 14.93 10.70
CA LEU A 79 -7.61 14.12 9.76
C LEU A 79 -8.47 13.63 8.58
N LEU A 80 -9.72 13.28 8.83
CA LEU A 80 -10.62 12.78 7.80
C LEU A 80 -10.95 13.85 6.73
N PRO A 81 -11.44 15.06 7.08
CA PRO A 81 -11.71 16.07 6.06
C PRO A 81 -10.45 16.55 5.35
N ILE A 82 -9.30 16.65 6.05
CA ILE A 82 -8.02 17.00 5.42
C ILE A 82 -7.63 15.92 4.40
N SER A 83 -7.73 14.64 4.75
CA SER A 83 -7.36 13.55 3.84
C SER A 83 -8.28 13.47 2.63
N ILE A 84 -9.59 13.70 2.80
CA ILE A 84 -10.54 13.76 1.69
C ILE A 84 -10.19 14.95 0.78
N GLY A 85 -9.89 16.11 1.35
CA GLY A 85 -9.46 17.29 0.58
C GLY A 85 -8.19 17.06 -0.21
N LEU A 86 -7.17 16.41 0.40
CA LEU A 86 -5.93 16.05 -0.27
C LEU A 86 -6.15 15.03 -1.40
N LEU A 87 -6.98 14.00 -1.17
CA LEU A 87 -7.33 13.04 -2.21
C LEU A 87 -8.04 13.69 -3.39
N ALA A 88 -9.04 14.53 -3.12
CA ALA A 88 -9.77 15.27 -4.14
C ALA A 88 -8.83 16.23 -4.90
N PHE A 89 -7.92 16.89 -4.21
CA PHE A 89 -6.92 17.78 -4.82
C PHE A 89 -5.98 17.03 -5.77
N VAL A 90 -5.42 15.90 -5.34
CA VAL A 90 -4.52 15.09 -6.20
C VAL A 90 -5.27 14.55 -7.40
N MET A 91 -6.49 14.06 -7.21
CA MET A 91 -7.33 13.59 -8.30
C MET A 91 -7.60 14.70 -9.32
N LEU A 92 -7.96 15.92 -8.85
CA LEU A 92 -8.21 17.07 -9.70
C LEU A 92 -6.96 17.52 -10.46
N MET A 93 -5.81 17.59 -9.77
CA MET A 93 -4.53 17.92 -10.39
C MET A 93 -4.16 16.91 -11.47
N GLY A 94 -4.33 15.62 -11.23
CA GLY A 94 -4.09 14.58 -12.24
C GLY A 94 -4.97 14.70 -13.48
N PHE A 95 -6.18 15.28 -13.35
CA PHE A 95 -7.03 15.61 -14.51
C PHE A 95 -6.56 16.86 -15.25
N ILE A 96 -6.08 17.88 -14.54
CA ILE A 96 -5.72 19.18 -15.14
C ILE A 96 -4.33 19.13 -15.78
N THR A 97 -3.33 18.60 -15.08
CA THR A 97 -1.93 18.61 -15.53
C THR A 97 -1.59 17.45 -16.47
N GLY A 98 -2.39 16.38 -16.44
CA GLY A 98 -2.07 15.16 -17.18
C GLY A 98 -0.87 14.39 -16.64
N ASP A 99 -0.20 14.89 -15.59
CA ASP A 99 0.94 14.26 -14.94
C ASP A 99 0.49 13.01 -14.17
N ARG A 100 0.56 11.88 -14.85
CA ARG A 100 0.20 10.59 -14.30
C ARG A 100 1.38 9.62 -14.39
N VAL A 101 1.98 9.34 -13.25
CA VAL A 101 3.01 8.30 -13.18
C VAL A 101 2.34 6.93 -13.27
N ASN A 102 2.66 6.16 -14.32
CA ASN A 102 2.00 4.88 -14.64
C ASN A 102 0.47 5.00 -14.77
N GLY A 103 -0.02 6.11 -15.34
CA GLY A 103 -1.44 6.35 -15.57
C GLY A 103 -2.25 6.73 -14.33
N ALA A 104 -1.62 7.06 -13.20
CA ALA A 104 -2.29 7.44 -11.96
C ALA A 104 -1.63 8.63 -11.28
N ALA A 105 -2.44 9.57 -10.79
CA ALA A 105 -2.01 10.69 -9.96
C ALA A 105 -2.12 10.27 -8.49
N ARG A 106 -1.06 9.69 -7.93
CA ARG A 106 -1.07 9.12 -6.56
C ARG A 106 -0.21 9.87 -5.58
N TRP A 107 0.79 10.58 -6.07
CA TRP A 107 1.86 11.15 -5.29
C TRP A 107 1.79 12.67 -5.30
N MET A 108 2.02 13.25 -4.14
CA MET A 108 2.26 14.69 -3.99
C MET A 108 3.69 14.91 -3.53
N THR A 109 4.33 15.94 -4.09
CA THR A 109 5.64 16.40 -3.62
C THR A 109 5.42 17.68 -2.81
N PHE A 110 5.76 17.64 -1.54
CA PHE A 110 5.72 18.80 -0.66
C PHE A 110 7.09 19.02 -0.05
N MET A 111 7.69 20.18 -0.29
CA MET A 111 9.06 20.51 0.17
C MET A 111 10.12 19.46 -0.21
N GLY A 112 10.02 18.86 -1.39
CA GLY A 112 10.94 17.83 -1.85
C GLY A 112 10.68 16.41 -1.30
N ILE A 113 9.70 16.25 -0.41
CA ILE A 113 9.30 14.95 0.11
C ILE A 113 8.06 14.48 -0.63
N GLN A 114 8.13 13.30 -1.23
CA GLN A 114 6.98 12.66 -1.85
C GLN A 114 6.17 11.90 -0.80
N PHE A 115 4.87 12.15 -0.77
CA PHE A 115 3.94 11.41 0.06
C PHE A 115 2.66 11.07 -0.71
N GLN A 116 1.98 10.02 -0.27
CA GLN A 116 0.76 9.54 -0.87
C GLN A 116 -0.44 9.88 0.02
N PRO A 117 -1.36 10.77 -0.38
CA PRO A 117 -2.51 11.17 0.43
C PRO A 117 -3.41 10.00 0.86
N SER A 118 -3.50 8.93 0.06
CA SER A 118 -4.28 7.74 0.42
C SER A 118 -3.75 7.02 1.66
N GLU A 119 -2.47 7.15 2.02
CA GLU A 119 -1.92 6.58 3.26
C GLU A 119 -2.52 7.28 4.49
N ILE A 120 -2.60 8.61 4.43
CA ILE A 120 -3.22 9.41 5.49
C ILE A 120 -4.72 9.09 5.57
N ALA A 121 -5.39 8.98 4.42
CA ALA A 121 -6.82 8.68 4.36
C ALA A 121 -7.15 7.29 4.93
N LYS A 122 -6.33 6.27 4.67
CA LYS A 122 -6.49 4.93 5.25
C LYS A 122 -6.45 4.99 6.78
N MET A 123 -5.45 5.66 7.34
CA MET A 123 -5.33 5.82 8.79
C MET A 123 -6.53 6.56 9.38
N ALA A 124 -6.96 7.66 8.72
CA ALA A 124 -8.12 8.43 9.15
C ALA A 124 -9.39 7.59 9.18
N VAL A 125 -9.67 6.82 8.14
CA VAL A 125 -10.87 5.95 8.06
C VAL A 125 -10.84 4.87 9.11
N VAL A 126 -9.70 4.22 9.34
CA VAL A 126 -9.56 3.18 10.38
C VAL A 126 -9.85 3.74 11.77
N ILE A 127 -9.24 4.90 12.11
CA ILE A 127 -9.44 5.52 13.44
C ILE A 127 -10.89 6.00 13.60
N VAL A 128 -11.47 6.64 12.57
CA VAL A 128 -12.87 7.08 12.57
C VAL A 128 -13.83 5.89 12.73
N THR A 129 -13.57 4.80 12.00
CA THR A 129 -14.38 3.58 12.11
C THR A 129 -14.33 2.99 13.51
N ALA A 130 -13.13 2.88 14.09
CA ALA A 130 -12.98 2.42 15.48
C ALA A 130 -13.72 3.33 16.47
N PHE A 131 -13.62 4.65 16.29
CA PHE A 131 -14.33 5.63 17.13
C PHE A 131 -15.86 5.51 17.01
N ILE A 132 -16.39 5.41 15.78
CA ILE A 132 -17.82 5.26 15.55
C ILE A 132 -18.33 3.95 16.15
N LEU A 133 -17.60 2.84 15.99
CA LEU A 133 -17.95 1.55 16.57
C LEU A 133 -17.92 1.60 18.08
N SER A 134 -16.92 2.20 18.71
CA SER A 134 -16.81 2.27 20.17
C SER A 134 -17.91 3.13 20.81
N LYS A 135 -18.32 4.21 20.15
CA LYS A 135 -19.38 5.11 20.65
C LYS A 135 -20.79 4.66 20.26
N GLY A 136 -20.92 3.85 19.23
CA GLY A 136 -22.19 3.38 18.68
C GLY A 136 -22.56 1.96 19.12
N GLN A 137 -22.05 1.46 20.26
CA GLN A 137 -22.45 0.16 20.82
C GLN A 137 -23.73 0.30 21.65
N ASP A 138 -24.68 -0.54 21.32
CA ASP A 138 -25.89 -0.79 22.08
C ASP A 138 -25.80 -2.20 22.72
N GLU A 139 -26.78 -2.60 23.53
CA GLU A 139 -26.80 -3.94 24.19
C GLU A 139 -26.72 -5.08 23.15
N ASP A 140 -27.41 -4.92 22.03
CA ASP A 140 -27.46 -5.91 20.92
C ASP A 140 -26.30 -5.82 19.95
N GLY A 141 -25.36 -4.88 20.06
CA GLY A 141 -24.23 -4.66 19.18
C GLY A 141 -24.17 -3.24 18.59
N ALA A 142 -23.52 -3.09 17.45
CA ALA A 142 -23.37 -1.77 16.84
C ALA A 142 -24.71 -1.25 16.26
N SER A 143 -25.04 0.00 16.60
CA SER A 143 -26.29 0.65 16.17
C SER A 143 -26.40 0.75 14.63
N PRO A 144 -27.60 0.73 14.07
CA PRO A 144 -27.80 0.92 12.64
C PRO A 144 -27.25 2.26 12.10
N LYS A 145 -27.23 3.28 12.97
CA LYS A 145 -26.67 4.61 12.64
C LYS A 145 -25.16 4.54 12.51
N ALA A 146 -24.46 3.75 13.35
CA ALA A 146 -23.01 3.53 13.26
C ALA A 146 -22.66 2.88 11.92
N PHE A 147 -23.32 1.79 11.54
CA PHE A 147 -23.14 1.13 10.25
C PHE A 147 -23.29 2.10 9.07
N LYS A 148 -24.39 2.87 9.04
CA LYS A 148 -24.64 3.82 7.96
C LYS A 148 -23.52 4.88 7.84
N ARG A 149 -23.08 5.45 8.96
CA ARG A 149 -22.01 6.46 8.98
C ARG A 149 -20.67 5.89 8.47
N ILE A 150 -20.31 4.69 8.93
CA ILE A 150 -19.10 4.01 8.49
C ILE A 150 -19.15 3.77 6.98
N MET A 151 -20.26 3.26 6.46
CA MET A 151 -20.43 2.99 5.04
C MET A 151 -20.31 4.26 4.20
N ILE A 152 -20.94 5.36 4.60
CA ILE A 152 -20.86 6.63 3.87
C ILE A 152 -19.41 7.10 3.79
N ILE A 153 -18.69 7.14 4.92
CA ILE A 153 -17.28 7.58 4.97
C ILE A 153 -16.41 6.68 4.11
N THR A 154 -16.56 5.37 4.27
CA THR A 154 -15.77 4.39 3.52
C THR A 154 -16.03 4.47 2.01
N CYS A 155 -17.29 4.60 1.60
CA CYS A 155 -17.63 4.75 0.18
C CYS A 155 -17.08 6.04 -0.43
N ILE A 156 -17.10 7.16 0.30
CA ILE A 156 -16.51 8.43 -0.18
C ILE A 156 -15.01 8.26 -0.38
N VAL A 157 -14.30 7.77 0.65
CA VAL A 157 -12.83 7.64 0.60
C VAL A 157 -12.39 6.57 -0.40
N CYS A 158 -13.02 5.40 -0.40
CA CYS A 158 -12.75 4.37 -1.39
C CYS A 158 -13.06 4.84 -2.81
N GLY A 159 -14.15 5.58 -3.01
CA GLY A 159 -14.51 6.16 -4.30
C GLY A 159 -13.45 7.13 -4.85
N LEU A 160 -12.76 7.86 -3.99
CA LEU A 160 -11.63 8.72 -4.38
C LEU A 160 -10.33 7.94 -4.61
N ILE A 161 -10.12 6.82 -3.90
CA ILE A 161 -8.89 6.02 -4.01
C ILE A 161 -8.96 5.03 -5.19
N LEU A 162 -10.11 4.37 -5.40
CA LEU A 162 -10.26 3.29 -6.38
C LEU A 162 -9.83 3.68 -7.80
N PRO A 163 -10.17 4.87 -8.36
CA PRO A 163 -9.74 5.25 -9.70
C PRO A 163 -8.24 5.28 -9.87
N GLU A 164 -7.50 5.57 -8.79
CA GLU A 164 -6.05 5.72 -8.81
C GLU A 164 -5.32 4.46 -8.31
N ASN A 165 -5.92 3.71 -7.39
CA ASN A 165 -5.31 2.51 -6.80
C ASN A 165 -6.36 1.51 -6.32
N TYR A 166 -6.72 0.55 -7.19
CA TYR A 166 -7.71 -0.50 -6.88
C TYR A 166 -7.32 -1.33 -5.66
N SER A 167 -6.06 -1.76 -5.58
CA SER A 167 -5.59 -2.62 -4.50
C SER A 167 -5.71 -1.95 -3.13
N THR A 168 -5.33 -0.68 -3.05
CA THR A 168 -5.43 0.11 -1.81
C THR A 168 -6.88 0.34 -1.41
N GLY A 169 -7.76 0.66 -2.36
CA GLY A 169 -9.18 0.85 -2.09
C GLY A 169 -9.86 -0.44 -1.61
N MET A 170 -9.56 -1.58 -2.25
CA MET A 170 -10.08 -2.88 -1.84
C MET A 170 -9.57 -3.30 -0.45
N LEU A 171 -8.28 -3.09 -0.18
CA LEU A 171 -7.69 -3.40 1.12
C LEU A 171 -8.32 -2.57 2.24
N LEU A 172 -8.51 -1.26 2.01
CA LEU A 172 -9.17 -0.37 2.96
C LEU A 172 -10.60 -0.83 3.23
N PHE A 173 -11.36 -1.12 2.18
CA PHE A 173 -12.72 -1.62 2.33
C PHE A 173 -12.77 -2.93 3.10
N GLY A 174 -11.90 -3.89 2.78
CA GLY A 174 -11.77 -5.16 3.49
C GLY A 174 -11.42 -4.97 4.98
N THR A 175 -10.51 -4.06 5.28
CA THR A 175 -10.14 -3.71 6.67
C THR A 175 -11.35 -3.16 7.43
N VAL A 176 -12.09 -2.21 6.84
CA VAL A 176 -13.30 -1.66 7.46
C VAL A 176 -14.38 -2.72 7.64
N TYR A 177 -14.54 -3.61 6.66
CA TYR A 177 -15.49 -4.74 6.77
C TYR A 177 -15.14 -5.65 7.95
N LEU A 178 -13.88 -6.02 8.11
CA LEU A 178 -13.40 -6.80 9.25
C LEU A 178 -13.60 -6.06 10.58
N MET A 179 -13.32 -4.74 10.61
CA MET A 179 -13.58 -3.92 11.80
C MET A 179 -15.06 -3.89 12.18
N MET A 180 -15.97 -3.80 11.19
CA MET A 180 -17.41 -3.87 11.45
C MET A 180 -17.83 -5.24 11.98
N PHE A 181 -17.21 -6.32 11.51
CA PHE A 181 -17.45 -7.67 12.02
C PHE A 181 -17.02 -7.80 13.49
N ILE A 182 -15.79 -7.38 13.81
CA ILE A 182 -15.27 -7.36 15.18
C ILE A 182 -16.10 -6.41 16.07
N GLY A 183 -16.54 -5.28 15.50
CA GLY A 183 -17.35 -4.26 16.17
C GLY A 183 -18.83 -4.66 16.37
N ARG A 184 -19.18 -5.93 16.19
CA ARG A 184 -20.53 -6.48 16.45
C ARG A 184 -21.62 -5.80 15.62
N VAL A 185 -21.31 -5.38 14.40
CA VAL A 185 -22.36 -4.98 13.44
C VAL A 185 -23.21 -6.21 13.09
N SER A 186 -24.54 -6.05 12.95
CA SER A 186 -25.42 -7.18 12.74
C SER A 186 -24.99 -8.03 11.53
N ALA A 187 -24.84 -9.36 11.76
CA ALA A 187 -24.34 -10.30 10.78
C ALA A 187 -25.17 -10.29 9.47
N ARG A 188 -26.50 -10.07 9.58
CA ARG A 188 -27.37 -9.97 8.41
C ARG A 188 -26.95 -8.84 7.47
N LYS A 189 -26.59 -7.66 8.00
CA LYS A 189 -26.13 -6.52 7.18
C LYS A 189 -24.78 -6.80 6.53
N LEU A 190 -23.87 -7.44 7.26
CA LEU A 190 -22.56 -7.80 6.73
C LEU A 190 -22.68 -8.88 5.65
N LEU A 191 -23.55 -9.90 5.84
CA LEU A 191 -23.79 -10.92 4.83
C LEU A 191 -24.41 -10.34 3.55
N ILE A 192 -25.38 -9.43 3.68
CA ILE A 192 -25.96 -8.73 2.52
C ILE A 192 -24.90 -7.90 1.81
N LEU A 193 -24.09 -7.15 2.55
CA LEU A 193 -23.00 -6.35 1.99
C LEU A 193 -21.96 -7.23 1.32
N GLY A 194 -21.47 -8.26 2.00
CA GLY A 194 -20.46 -9.18 1.47
C GLY A 194 -20.98 -9.95 0.25
N GLY A 195 -22.20 -10.48 0.32
CA GLY A 195 -22.84 -11.16 -0.80
C GLY A 195 -23.06 -10.25 -2.00
N GLY A 196 -23.47 -9.00 -1.76
CA GLY A 196 -23.60 -7.99 -2.80
C GLY A 196 -22.27 -7.67 -3.50
N ILE A 197 -21.18 -7.58 -2.73
CA ILE A 197 -19.83 -7.35 -3.28
C ILE A 197 -19.39 -8.56 -4.11
N VAL A 198 -19.53 -9.77 -3.58
CA VAL A 198 -19.16 -10.99 -4.30
C VAL A 198 -19.96 -11.08 -5.61
N ALA A 199 -21.27 -10.85 -5.59
CA ALA A 199 -22.10 -10.84 -6.77
C ALA A 199 -21.65 -9.78 -7.79
N PHE A 200 -21.38 -8.55 -7.31
CA PHE A 200 -20.89 -7.47 -8.17
C PHE A 200 -19.55 -7.82 -8.83
N VAL A 201 -18.57 -8.31 -8.03
CA VAL A 201 -17.25 -8.71 -8.55
C VAL A 201 -17.39 -9.85 -9.56
N THR A 202 -18.23 -10.84 -9.29
CA THR A 202 -18.47 -11.97 -10.21
C THR A 202 -19.05 -11.49 -11.54
N VAL A 203 -20.07 -10.63 -11.49
CA VAL A 203 -20.68 -10.05 -12.70
C VAL A 203 -19.68 -9.18 -13.45
N PHE A 204 -18.90 -8.37 -12.73
CA PHE A 204 -17.89 -7.50 -13.33
C PHE A 204 -16.77 -8.29 -14.01
N VAL A 205 -16.25 -9.34 -13.36
CA VAL A 205 -15.24 -10.23 -13.95
C VAL A 205 -15.82 -10.95 -15.18
N ALA A 206 -17.03 -11.47 -15.08
CA ALA A 206 -17.69 -12.11 -16.22
C ALA A 206 -17.85 -11.13 -17.40
N PHE A 207 -18.24 -9.88 -17.13
CA PHE A 207 -18.32 -8.82 -18.13
C PHE A 207 -16.95 -8.55 -18.78
N LEU A 208 -15.88 -8.40 -17.98
CA LEU A 208 -14.54 -8.17 -18.51
C LEU A 208 -14.05 -9.32 -19.39
N LEU A 209 -14.29 -10.56 -18.98
CA LEU A 209 -13.87 -11.74 -19.74
C LEU A 209 -14.67 -11.90 -21.04
N ALA A 210 -15.96 -11.55 -21.03
CA ALA A 210 -16.83 -11.63 -22.21
C ALA A 210 -16.58 -10.51 -23.23
N THR A 211 -16.01 -9.37 -22.81
CA THR A 211 -15.83 -8.19 -23.68
C THR A 211 -14.51 -8.26 -24.44
N PRO A 212 -14.49 -8.08 -25.78
CA PRO A 212 -13.25 -8.01 -26.56
C PRO A 212 -12.37 -6.81 -26.17
N ASP A 213 -11.04 -6.97 -26.21
CA ASP A 213 -10.08 -5.94 -25.78
C ASP A 213 -10.23 -4.63 -26.56
N LYS A 214 -10.47 -4.70 -27.87
CA LYS A 214 -10.73 -3.53 -28.73
C LYS A 214 -11.91 -2.68 -28.26
N THR A 215 -12.93 -3.31 -27.66
CA THR A 215 -14.10 -2.60 -27.14
C THR A 215 -13.79 -1.96 -25.80
N LEU A 216 -12.98 -2.63 -24.97
CA LEU A 216 -12.55 -2.10 -23.68
C LEU A 216 -11.64 -0.88 -23.85
N GLU A 217 -10.76 -0.85 -24.84
CA GLU A 217 -9.84 0.27 -25.10
C GLU A 217 -10.56 1.57 -25.48
N ASN A 218 -11.74 1.47 -26.10
CA ASN A 218 -12.54 2.64 -26.50
C ASN A 218 -13.33 3.29 -25.34
N ILE A 219 -13.31 2.69 -24.15
CA ILE A 219 -13.99 3.22 -22.96
C ILE A 219 -13.02 4.13 -22.17
N PRO A 220 -13.48 5.23 -21.59
CA PRO A 220 -12.66 6.01 -20.65
C PRO A 220 -12.05 5.10 -19.58
N MET A 221 -10.74 5.14 -19.39
CA MET A 221 -9.97 4.23 -18.51
C MET A 221 -9.87 2.77 -19.02
N GLY A 222 -10.16 2.50 -20.29
CA GLY A 222 -10.18 1.15 -20.86
C GLY A 222 -8.88 0.37 -20.71
N HIS A 223 -7.72 1.02 -20.81
CA HIS A 223 -6.41 0.40 -20.57
C HIS A 223 -6.25 -0.20 -19.16
N ARG A 224 -7.03 0.27 -18.18
CA ARG A 224 -7.03 -0.31 -16.83
C ARG A 224 -7.87 -1.59 -16.77
N PHE A 225 -8.95 -1.63 -17.52
CA PHE A 225 -9.79 -2.84 -17.64
C PHE A 225 -9.03 -3.94 -18.37
N THR A 226 -8.29 -3.62 -19.42
CA THR A 226 -7.43 -4.59 -20.11
C THR A 226 -6.32 -5.10 -19.19
N THR A 227 -5.71 -4.23 -18.37
CA THR A 227 -4.73 -4.64 -17.35
C THR A 227 -5.32 -5.58 -16.29
N VAL A 228 -6.55 -5.32 -15.83
CA VAL A 228 -7.23 -6.23 -14.88
C VAL A 228 -7.54 -7.57 -15.54
N LYS A 229 -8.01 -7.54 -16.79
CA LYS A 229 -8.31 -8.74 -17.58
C LYS A 229 -7.06 -9.58 -17.80
N SER A 230 -5.92 -8.98 -18.21
CA SER A 230 -4.66 -9.71 -18.37
C SER A 230 -4.20 -10.35 -17.06
N ARG A 231 -4.25 -9.64 -15.94
CA ARG A 231 -3.90 -10.21 -14.62
C ARG A 231 -4.78 -11.40 -14.23
N ILE A 232 -6.09 -11.35 -14.54
CA ILE A 232 -6.99 -12.46 -14.28
C ILE A 232 -6.63 -13.64 -15.18
N ALA A 233 -6.35 -13.39 -16.46
CA ALA A 233 -5.94 -14.41 -17.43
C ALA A 233 -4.62 -15.07 -17.00
N ASP A 234 -3.60 -14.28 -16.62
CA ASP A 234 -2.30 -14.75 -16.13
C ASP A 234 -2.43 -15.60 -14.87
N PHE A 235 -3.35 -15.21 -13.98
CA PHE A 235 -3.62 -15.96 -12.75
C PHE A 235 -4.37 -17.27 -13.00
N THR A 236 -5.19 -17.30 -14.04
CA THR A 236 -6.02 -18.48 -14.39
C THR A 236 -5.28 -19.43 -15.32
N ASN A 237 -4.52 -18.90 -16.28
CA ASN A 237 -3.69 -19.67 -17.20
C ASN A 237 -2.34 -19.98 -16.54
N LYS A 238 -2.33 -20.99 -15.70
CA LYS A 238 -1.11 -21.57 -15.14
C LYS A 238 -0.39 -22.49 -16.14
N GLU A 239 -0.31 -22.13 -17.40
CA GLU A 239 0.61 -22.83 -18.29
C GLU A 239 2.03 -22.50 -17.84
N GLU A 240 2.73 -23.50 -17.32
CA GLU A 240 4.18 -23.43 -17.11
C GLU A 240 4.82 -23.19 -18.47
N VAL A 241 5.12 -21.93 -18.77
CA VAL A 241 5.85 -21.60 -20.00
C VAL A 241 7.23 -22.26 -19.90
N PRO A 242 7.56 -23.19 -20.81
CA PRO A 242 8.90 -23.81 -20.80
C PRO A 242 9.98 -22.73 -20.82
N ALA A 243 11.07 -22.94 -20.06
CA ALA A 243 12.16 -21.98 -19.94
C ALA A 243 12.70 -21.45 -21.28
N ALA A 244 12.61 -22.26 -22.33
CA ALA A 244 13.01 -21.89 -23.70
C ALA A 244 12.06 -20.90 -24.42
N LYS A 245 10.82 -20.74 -23.92
CA LYS A 245 9.81 -19.83 -24.49
C LYS A 245 9.49 -18.65 -23.57
N PHE A 246 10.25 -18.51 -22.49
CA PHE A 246 10.04 -17.45 -21.52
C PHE A 246 10.53 -16.12 -22.10
N ASP A 247 9.61 -15.17 -22.30
CA ASP A 247 9.96 -13.84 -22.77
C ASP A 247 10.47 -12.99 -21.59
N ILE A 248 11.78 -12.86 -21.50
CA ILE A 248 12.46 -12.06 -20.47
C ILE A 248 12.15 -10.56 -20.64
N ASP A 249 11.91 -10.11 -21.87
CA ASP A 249 11.69 -8.70 -22.19
C ASP A 249 10.23 -8.27 -21.94
N GLY A 250 9.25 -9.16 -22.14
CA GLY A 250 7.84 -8.90 -21.94
C GLY A 250 7.44 -8.85 -20.44
N ASP A 251 7.93 -9.81 -19.64
CA ASP A 251 7.67 -9.93 -18.21
C ASP A 251 8.89 -9.58 -17.34
N GLY A 252 9.74 -8.69 -17.81
CA GLY A 252 11.08 -8.42 -17.30
C GLY A 252 11.19 -8.36 -15.77
N GLN A 253 10.26 -7.66 -15.09
CA GLN A 253 10.31 -7.53 -13.63
C GLN A 253 10.06 -8.86 -12.92
N VAL A 254 9.05 -9.61 -13.34
CA VAL A 254 8.68 -10.90 -12.74
C VAL A 254 9.74 -11.97 -13.08
N ALA A 255 10.26 -11.94 -14.31
CA ALA A 255 11.30 -12.85 -14.77
C ALA A 255 12.58 -12.69 -13.95
N HIS A 256 13.08 -11.47 -13.84
CA HIS A 256 14.30 -11.19 -13.06
C HIS A 256 14.12 -11.48 -11.56
N ALA A 257 12.93 -11.25 -10.99
CA ALA A 257 12.63 -11.65 -9.63
C ALA A 257 12.70 -13.16 -9.42
N ARG A 258 12.09 -13.95 -10.33
CA ARG A 258 12.17 -15.41 -10.28
C ARG A 258 13.60 -15.94 -10.43
N ILE A 259 14.39 -15.33 -11.33
CA ILE A 259 15.81 -15.67 -11.50
C ILE A 259 16.59 -15.31 -10.23
N ALA A 260 16.31 -14.15 -9.62
CA ALA A 260 16.95 -13.77 -8.37
C ALA A 260 16.69 -14.79 -7.26
N VAL A 261 15.43 -15.17 -7.04
CA VAL A 261 15.05 -16.19 -6.05
C VAL A 261 15.70 -17.54 -6.37
N ALA A 262 15.65 -18.00 -7.63
CA ALA A 262 16.21 -19.30 -8.02
C ALA A 262 17.75 -19.36 -7.89
N THR A 263 18.44 -18.22 -8.03
CA THR A 263 19.92 -18.16 -7.99
C THR A 263 20.48 -17.78 -6.63
N SER A 264 19.62 -17.35 -5.67
CA SER A 264 20.05 -16.92 -4.35
C SER A 264 20.47 -18.07 -3.44
N ASN A 265 20.00 -19.29 -3.68
CA ASN A 265 20.12 -20.45 -2.78
C ASN A 265 19.40 -20.20 -1.45
N VAL A 266 19.72 -20.98 -0.40
CA VAL A 266 19.05 -20.92 0.91
C VAL A 266 19.55 -19.74 1.77
N VAL A 267 20.77 -19.28 1.56
CA VAL A 267 21.42 -18.24 2.42
C VAL A 267 21.45 -16.86 1.78
N GLY A 268 21.01 -16.73 0.52
CA GLY A 268 21.14 -15.50 -0.24
C GLY A 268 22.56 -15.23 -0.73
N LYS A 269 22.70 -14.19 -1.56
CA LYS A 269 24.01 -13.74 -2.06
C LYS A 269 24.66 -12.66 -1.21
N GLY A 270 23.92 -12.16 -0.24
CA GLY A 270 24.32 -11.07 0.62
C GLY A 270 24.18 -9.68 -0.02
N PRO A 271 24.17 -8.62 0.80
CA PRO A 271 23.97 -7.26 0.35
C PRO A 271 24.99 -6.84 -0.73
N GLY A 272 24.51 -6.26 -1.80
CA GLY A 272 25.37 -5.77 -2.89
C GLY A 272 25.79 -6.81 -3.93
N ASN A 273 25.53 -8.10 -3.76
CA ASN A 273 26.04 -9.15 -4.63
C ASN A 273 25.03 -9.70 -5.65
N SER A 274 23.80 -9.19 -5.65
CA SER A 274 22.78 -9.62 -6.60
C SER A 274 22.98 -8.98 -7.97
N VAL A 275 23.20 -9.80 -9.00
CA VAL A 275 23.30 -9.35 -10.39
C VAL A 275 21.94 -8.90 -10.92
N GLN A 276 20.85 -9.52 -10.45
CA GLN A 276 19.51 -9.25 -10.96
C GLN A 276 18.98 -7.87 -10.59
N ARG A 277 19.49 -7.23 -9.53
CA ARG A 277 19.10 -5.85 -9.15
C ARG A 277 19.40 -4.84 -10.26
N ASP A 278 20.44 -5.07 -11.08
CA ASP A 278 20.87 -4.14 -12.12
C ASP A 278 19.92 -4.15 -13.32
N PHE A 279 19.16 -5.23 -13.49
CA PHE A 279 18.15 -5.39 -14.52
C PHE A 279 16.75 -4.98 -14.09
N LEU A 280 16.53 -4.75 -12.81
CA LEU A 280 15.23 -4.39 -12.26
C LEU A 280 15.09 -2.88 -12.13
N SER A 281 14.11 -2.30 -12.83
CA SER A 281 13.87 -0.86 -12.85
C SER A 281 13.52 -0.27 -11.49
N GLN A 282 13.04 -1.09 -10.57
CA GLN A 282 12.62 -0.68 -9.22
C GLN A 282 13.14 -1.63 -8.13
N ALA A 283 14.37 -2.10 -8.26
CA ALA A 283 14.99 -3.02 -7.30
C ALA A 283 14.96 -2.50 -5.86
N PHE A 284 15.18 -1.19 -5.68
CA PHE A 284 15.23 -0.52 -4.37
C PHE A 284 13.86 -0.37 -3.69
N SER A 285 12.72 -0.58 -4.39
CA SER A 285 11.40 -0.39 -3.80
C SER A 285 10.55 -1.64 -3.76
N CYS A 286 10.68 -2.54 -4.74
CA CYS A 286 9.78 -3.68 -4.90
C CYS A 286 10.45 -5.04 -4.68
N LEU A 287 11.73 -5.16 -4.99
CA LEU A 287 12.44 -6.45 -5.06
C LEU A 287 13.62 -6.56 -4.09
N LEU A 288 13.69 -5.65 -3.16
CA LEU A 288 14.66 -5.66 -2.08
C LEU A 288 14.76 -7.04 -1.40
N TYR A 289 13.59 -7.60 -1.08
CA TYR A 289 13.49 -8.89 -0.39
C TYR A 289 13.83 -10.09 -1.25
N THR A 290 13.64 -10.00 -2.56
CA THR A 290 13.85 -11.15 -3.46
C THR A 290 15.28 -11.27 -3.98
N SER A 291 16.05 -10.18 -3.96
CA SER A 291 17.41 -10.21 -4.49
C SER A 291 18.47 -10.50 -3.44
N ASP A 292 18.30 -9.99 -2.22
CA ASP A 292 19.34 -10.00 -1.20
C ASP A 292 18.93 -10.71 0.10
N ALA A 293 17.64 -10.74 0.44
CA ALA A 293 17.12 -11.20 1.74
C ALA A 293 15.96 -12.20 1.63
N ALA A 294 15.67 -12.75 0.47
CA ALA A 294 14.54 -13.68 0.28
C ALA A 294 14.74 -15.07 0.88
N ASP A 295 15.70 -15.22 1.72
CA ASP A 295 16.17 -16.55 2.19
C ASP A 295 16.03 -16.73 3.70
N ASP A 296 15.20 -15.94 4.38
CA ASP A 296 14.83 -16.19 5.78
C ASP A 296 13.45 -16.86 5.90
#